data_32a444b4a8f8fb9c21549398c220d068
#
_entry.id   32a444b4a8f8fb9c21549398c220d068
#
_cell.length_a   1.000
_cell.length_b   1.000
_cell.length_c   1.000
_cell.angle_alpha   90.00
_cell.angle_beta   90.00
_cell.angle_gamma   90.00
#
_symmetry.space_group_name_H-M   'P 1'
#
loop_
_entity.id
_entity.type
_entity.pdbx_description
1 polymer ?
#
loop_
_entity_poly.entity_id
_entity_poly.type
_entity_poly.pdbx_seq_one_letter_code
_entity_poly.pdbx_strand_id
1 'polypeptide(L)'
;MVDLASGKSWRKLTGDETVKPVPGFVPYVEGQALFQRPKGGPATHLGFGADSLAISPDGATLYYAPTASRRLYAVPTAALRDQGLSDAEVKKQVKDLGEKGAADGLAEDTAGNIYITNYEQGALVRRLPTGELQTLARDPRLIWPDTLAIQGSYLYVLNDQLNRQGGYHFGKDQRVKPYTLLRMKLDAKPVLLK
;
A
#
# COMPACT_ATOMS: atom_id res chain seq x y z
N MET A 1 11.54 7.18 10.12
CA MET A 1 12.28 6.11 10.81
C MET A 1 12.32 6.42 12.27
N VAL A 2 12.47 5.40 13.12
CA VAL A 2 12.62 5.53 14.58
C VAL A 2 13.79 4.64 15.00
N ASP A 3 14.69 5.18 15.78
CA ASP A 3 15.70 4.42 16.51
C ASP A 3 15.07 3.96 17.83
N LEU A 4 14.84 2.67 17.97
CA LEU A 4 14.17 2.12 19.15
C LEU A 4 14.99 2.23 20.43
N ALA A 5 16.31 2.29 20.34
CA ALA A 5 17.17 2.41 21.52
C ALA A 5 17.17 3.83 22.09
N SER A 6 17.20 4.84 21.24
CA SER A 6 17.27 6.26 21.66
C SER A 6 15.91 6.97 21.61
N GLY A 7 14.90 6.40 20.96
CA GLY A 7 13.61 7.03 20.71
C GLY A 7 13.66 8.17 19.67
N LYS A 8 14.83 8.47 19.10
CA LYS A 8 14.96 9.50 18.06
C LYS A 8 14.25 9.10 16.78
N SER A 9 13.57 10.06 16.17
CA SER A 9 12.89 9.86 14.90
C SER A 9 13.34 10.89 13.87
N TRP A 10 13.31 10.49 12.59
CA TRP A 10 13.57 11.37 11.45
C TRP A 10 12.77 10.95 10.23
N ARG A 11 12.68 11.83 9.26
CA ARG A 11 12.01 11.60 7.99
C ARG A 11 13.02 11.64 6.85
N LYS A 12 12.71 10.93 5.78
CA LYS A 12 13.39 10.98 4.48
C LYS A 12 12.34 11.06 3.38
N LEU A 13 12.74 11.57 2.20
CA LEU A 13 11.89 11.78 1.03
C LEU A 13 10.73 12.76 1.31
N THR A 14 10.90 13.70 2.24
CA THR A 14 9.86 14.65 2.59
C THR A 14 9.47 15.49 1.37
N GLY A 15 8.22 15.38 0.95
CA GLY A 15 7.71 16.13 -0.19
C GLY A 15 8.11 15.58 -1.57
N ASP A 16 8.84 14.47 -1.65
CA ASP A 16 9.17 13.82 -2.91
C ASP A 16 7.92 13.29 -3.64
N GLU A 17 7.97 13.29 -4.96
CA GLU A 17 6.84 12.83 -5.80
C GLU A 17 6.52 11.34 -5.60
N THR A 18 7.52 10.52 -5.24
CA THR A 18 7.35 9.08 -5.03
C THR A 18 6.59 8.72 -3.76
N VAL A 19 6.45 9.68 -2.82
CA VAL A 19 5.67 9.52 -1.59
C VAL A 19 4.38 10.33 -1.57
N LYS A 20 4.12 11.12 -2.62
CA LYS A 20 2.90 11.93 -2.76
C LYS A 20 1.84 11.22 -3.59
N PRO A 21 0.55 11.59 -3.43
CA PRO A 21 -0.46 11.19 -4.39
C PRO A 21 -0.11 11.69 -5.80
N VAL A 22 -0.38 10.88 -6.81
CA VAL A 22 -0.23 11.31 -8.22
C VAL A 22 -1.25 12.42 -8.49
N PRO A 23 -0.82 13.57 -9.02
CA PRO A 23 -1.74 14.67 -9.34
C PRO A 23 -2.84 14.21 -10.29
N GLY A 24 -4.09 14.52 -9.95
CA GLY A 24 -5.25 14.15 -10.76
C GLY A 24 -5.60 12.66 -10.73
N PHE A 25 -5.04 11.88 -9.82
CA PHE A 25 -5.35 10.46 -9.71
C PHE A 25 -6.81 10.21 -9.37
N VAL A 26 -7.49 9.44 -10.22
CA VAL A 26 -8.87 9.02 -10.03
C VAL A 26 -8.93 7.49 -10.13
N PRO A 27 -9.10 6.77 -9.03
CA PRO A 27 -9.33 5.33 -9.08
C PRO A 27 -10.79 5.02 -9.41
N TYR A 28 -11.00 3.84 -9.99
CA TYR A 28 -12.33 3.30 -10.22
C TYR A 28 -12.58 2.17 -9.21
N VAL A 29 -13.54 2.37 -8.31
CA VAL A 29 -13.87 1.41 -7.25
C VAL A 29 -15.35 1.06 -7.34
N GLU A 30 -15.67 -0.24 -7.29
CA GLU A 30 -17.03 -0.74 -7.50
C GLU A 30 -17.69 -0.18 -8.79
N GLY A 31 -16.88 -0.02 -9.85
CA GLY A 31 -17.34 0.45 -11.17
C GLY A 31 -17.56 1.96 -11.27
N GLN A 32 -17.18 2.73 -10.28
CA GLN A 32 -17.37 4.19 -10.25
C GLN A 32 -16.05 4.94 -10.00
N ALA A 33 -15.91 6.10 -10.63
CA ALA A 33 -14.81 7.02 -10.37
C ALA A 33 -14.92 7.54 -8.91
N LEU A 34 -13.88 7.34 -8.12
CA LEU A 34 -13.85 7.72 -6.72
C LEU A 34 -13.24 9.11 -6.52
N PHE A 35 -14.02 9.98 -5.91
CA PHE A 35 -13.60 11.30 -5.44
C PHE A 35 -13.92 11.45 -3.97
N GLN A 36 -13.12 12.20 -3.24
CA GLN A 36 -13.55 12.69 -1.93
C GLN A 36 -14.70 13.69 -2.16
N ARG A 37 -15.84 13.45 -1.52
CA ARG A 37 -17.05 14.28 -1.58
C ARG A 37 -17.55 14.56 -0.18
N PRO A 38 -16.85 15.47 0.56
CA PRO A 38 -17.27 15.81 1.93
C PRO A 38 -18.63 16.50 1.95
N LYS A 39 -19.32 16.42 3.08
CA LYS A 39 -20.56 17.17 3.26
C LYS A 39 -20.30 18.66 3.19
N GLY A 40 -20.95 19.35 2.24
CA GLY A 40 -20.87 20.80 2.10
C GLY A 40 -19.56 21.32 1.51
N GLY A 41 -18.69 20.46 0.98
CA GLY A 41 -17.43 20.84 0.31
C GLY A 41 -17.36 20.42 -1.16
N PRO A 42 -16.39 20.94 -1.90
CA PRO A 42 -16.17 20.53 -3.29
C PRO A 42 -15.63 19.09 -3.35
N ALA A 43 -15.87 18.44 -4.49
CA ALA A 43 -15.22 17.16 -4.77
C ALA A 43 -13.73 17.36 -5.03
N THR A 44 -12.89 16.49 -4.46
CA THR A 44 -11.43 16.51 -4.66
C THR A 44 -10.92 15.12 -5.04
N HIS A 45 -9.72 15.07 -5.61
CA HIS A 45 -9.04 13.81 -5.88
C HIS A 45 -8.62 13.13 -4.58
N LEU A 46 -8.33 11.83 -4.67
CA LEU A 46 -7.79 11.06 -3.56
C LEU A 46 -6.42 11.62 -3.16
N GLY A 47 -6.25 11.98 -1.88
CA GLY A 47 -5.07 12.70 -1.39
C GLY A 47 -4.10 11.84 -0.56
N PHE A 48 -4.17 10.51 -0.65
CA PHE A 48 -3.31 9.62 0.15
C PHE A 48 -1.95 9.41 -0.51
N GLY A 49 -0.90 9.77 0.22
CA GLY A 49 0.49 9.53 -0.15
C GLY A 49 0.94 8.10 0.15
N ALA A 50 2.25 7.92 0.38
CA ALA A 50 2.83 6.63 0.72
C ALA A 50 2.27 6.11 2.05
N ASP A 51 1.62 4.97 1.98
CA ASP A 51 0.95 4.29 3.08
C ASP A 51 1.30 2.80 3.10
N SER A 52 1.27 2.17 1.93
CA SER A 52 1.64 0.78 1.75
C SER A 52 3.14 0.55 1.91
N LEU A 53 3.53 -0.41 2.76
CA LEU A 53 4.92 -0.75 3.03
C LEU A 53 5.13 -2.27 3.04
N ALA A 54 6.24 -2.74 2.48
CA ALA A 54 6.78 -4.08 2.66
C ALA A 54 8.30 -4.02 2.76
N ILE A 55 8.92 -5.03 3.37
CA ILE A 55 10.37 -5.07 3.56
C ILE A 55 10.93 -6.39 3.04
N SER A 56 12.07 -6.33 2.32
CA SER A 56 12.71 -7.52 1.78
C SER A 56 13.14 -8.52 2.85
N PRO A 57 13.26 -9.82 2.51
CA PRO A 57 13.60 -10.87 3.48
C PRO A 57 14.90 -10.63 4.23
N ASP A 58 15.86 -9.97 3.62
CA ASP A 58 17.14 -9.57 4.20
C ASP A 58 17.10 -8.22 4.94
N GLY A 59 15.94 -7.53 4.91
CA GLY A 59 15.77 -6.22 5.50
C GLY A 59 16.48 -5.07 4.76
N ALA A 60 17.09 -5.35 3.60
CA ALA A 60 17.91 -4.36 2.88
C ALA A 60 17.11 -3.39 2.02
N THR A 61 15.88 -3.74 1.64
CA THR A 61 15.03 -2.94 0.77
C THR A 61 13.67 -2.68 1.40
N LEU A 62 13.25 -1.43 1.41
CA LEU A 62 11.86 -1.05 1.70
C LEU A 62 11.13 -0.85 0.36
N TYR A 63 10.02 -1.55 0.18
CA TYR A 63 9.04 -1.32 -0.87
C TYR A 63 7.93 -0.42 -0.35
N TYR A 64 7.49 0.53 -1.15
CA TYR A 64 6.43 1.44 -0.76
C TYR A 64 5.62 1.95 -1.96
N ALA A 65 4.43 2.43 -1.68
CA ALA A 65 3.58 3.02 -2.68
C ALA A 65 2.64 4.08 -2.08
N PRO A 66 2.37 5.18 -2.80
CA PRO A 66 1.22 6.00 -2.49
C PRO A 66 -0.07 5.25 -2.78
N THR A 67 -1.05 5.33 -1.89
CA THR A 67 -2.39 4.76 -2.10
C THR A 67 -3.05 5.38 -3.33
N ALA A 68 -2.86 6.69 -3.54
CA ALA A 68 -3.31 7.40 -4.74
C ALA A 68 -2.29 7.31 -5.88
N SER A 69 -1.89 6.08 -6.23
CA SER A 69 -0.95 5.76 -7.31
C SER A 69 -1.09 4.30 -7.73
N ARG A 70 -0.67 3.98 -8.95
CA ARG A 70 -0.51 2.59 -9.40
C ARG A 70 0.95 2.13 -9.43
N ARG A 71 1.89 2.98 -8.98
CA ARG A 71 3.33 2.70 -9.01
C ARG A 71 3.81 2.03 -7.73
N LEU A 72 4.84 1.20 -7.85
CA LEU A 72 5.59 0.61 -6.75
C LEU A 72 7.01 1.16 -6.76
N TYR A 73 7.51 1.54 -5.61
CA TYR A 73 8.87 2.03 -5.44
C TYR A 73 9.65 1.16 -4.47
N ALA A 74 10.97 1.15 -4.63
CA ALA A 74 11.90 0.50 -3.73
C ALA A 74 13.03 1.45 -3.34
N VAL A 75 13.46 1.39 -2.09
CA VAL A 75 14.58 2.19 -1.59
C VAL A 75 15.42 1.36 -0.61
N PRO A 76 16.77 1.47 -0.64
CA PRO A 76 17.62 0.79 0.34
C PRO A 76 17.32 1.28 1.76
N THR A 77 17.12 0.36 2.70
CA THR A 77 16.89 0.72 4.10
C THR A 77 18.10 1.40 4.73
N ALA A 78 19.30 1.10 4.24
CA ALA A 78 20.53 1.80 4.63
C ALA A 78 20.46 3.30 4.34
N ALA A 79 19.98 3.69 3.14
CA ALA A 79 19.81 5.10 2.78
C ALA A 79 18.78 5.81 3.66
N LEU A 80 17.72 5.12 4.06
CA LEU A 80 16.72 5.68 4.96
C LEU A 80 17.24 5.86 6.40
N ARG A 81 18.13 4.97 6.84
CA ARG A 81 18.75 5.02 8.19
C ARG A 81 19.87 6.03 8.30
N ASP A 82 20.55 6.34 7.21
CA ASP A 82 21.63 7.31 7.21
C ASP A 82 21.09 8.75 7.37
N GLN A 83 21.26 9.30 8.56
CA GLN A 83 20.82 10.66 8.88
C GLN A 83 21.65 11.72 8.13
N GLY A 84 22.88 11.40 7.70
CA GLY A 84 23.76 12.31 6.97
C GLY A 84 23.33 12.54 5.52
N LEU A 85 22.60 11.61 4.91
CA LEU A 85 22.11 11.78 3.54
C LEU A 85 20.97 12.81 3.49
N SER A 86 21.02 13.70 2.51
CA SER A 86 19.90 14.57 2.16
C SER A 86 18.76 13.81 1.48
N ASP A 87 17.55 14.38 1.46
CA ASP A 87 16.41 13.80 0.72
C ASP A 87 16.73 13.60 -0.77
N ALA A 88 17.49 14.51 -1.39
CA ALA A 88 17.90 14.39 -2.78
C ALA A 88 18.85 13.21 -3.05
N GLU A 89 19.75 12.90 -2.10
CA GLU A 89 20.65 11.76 -2.19
C GLU A 89 19.90 10.44 -1.97
N VAL A 90 18.94 10.41 -1.07
CA VAL A 90 18.07 9.25 -0.87
C VAL A 90 17.20 9.05 -2.11
N LYS A 91 16.64 10.11 -2.70
CA LYS A 91 15.83 10.05 -3.94
C LYS A 91 16.58 9.38 -5.09
N LYS A 92 17.87 9.68 -5.27
CA LYS A 92 18.71 9.04 -6.31
C LYS A 92 18.81 7.52 -6.17
N GLN A 93 18.52 6.98 -4.99
CA GLN A 93 18.55 5.56 -4.71
C GLN A 93 17.17 4.90 -4.79
N VAL A 94 16.11 5.70 -4.97
CA VAL A 94 14.76 5.17 -5.20
C VAL A 94 14.70 4.56 -6.59
N LYS A 95 14.16 3.34 -6.67
CA LYS A 95 13.87 2.63 -7.91
C LYS A 95 12.38 2.61 -8.13
N ASP A 96 11.94 3.00 -9.31
CA ASP A 96 10.57 2.79 -9.78
C ASP A 96 10.46 1.37 -10.35
N LEU A 97 9.64 0.53 -9.72
CA LEU A 97 9.45 -0.87 -10.10
C LEU A 97 8.28 -1.10 -11.07
N GLY A 98 7.69 -0.03 -11.56
CA GLY A 98 6.59 -0.10 -12.51
C GLY A 98 5.21 -0.11 -11.85
N GLU A 99 4.22 -0.47 -12.64
CA GLU A 99 2.84 -0.53 -12.18
C GLU A 99 2.55 -1.80 -11.38
N LYS A 100 1.77 -1.65 -10.32
CA LYS A 100 1.25 -2.73 -9.47
C LYS A 100 -0.27 -2.75 -9.37
N GLY A 101 -0.94 -1.77 -9.96
CA GLY A 101 -2.33 -1.44 -9.67
C GLY A 101 -2.48 -0.53 -8.44
N ALA A 102 -3.65 0.06 -8.26
CA ALA A 102 -3.94 0.89 -7.10
C ALA A 102 -4.14 0.00 -5.86
N ALA A 103 -3.36 0.23 -4.83
CA ALA A 103 -3.33 -0.61 -3.65
C ALA A 103 -3.20 0.20 -2.36
N ASP A 104 -3.72 -0.34 -1.28
CA ASP A 104 -3.61 0.21 0.06
C ASP A 104 -2.62 -0.57 0.93
N GLY A 105 -2.54 -1.90 0.81
CA GLY A 105 -1.65 -2.75 1.57
C GLY A 105 -0.60 -3.49 0.74
N LEU A 106 0.58 -3.68 1.33
CA LEU A 106 1.65 -4.53 0.83
C LEU A 106 2.11 -5.49 1.93
N ALA A 107 2.51 -6.70 1.54
CA ALA A 107 3.24 -7.64 2.37
C ALA A 107 4.26 -8.40 1.52
N GLU A 108 5.31 -8.94 2.13
CA GLU A 108 6.31 -9.73 1.42
C GLU A 108 6.53 -11.08 2.10
N ASP A 109 6.88 -12.08 1.31
CA ASP A 109 7.26 -13.39 1.80
C ASP A 109 8.78 -13.63 1.71
N THR A 110 9.25 -14.72 2.32
CA THR A 110 10.68 -15.08 2.33
C THR A 110 11.24 -15.46 0.97
N ALA A 111 10.40 -15.63 -0.06
CA ALA A 111 10.81 -15.85 -1.44
C ALA A 111 10.91 -14.56 -2.25
N GLY A 112 10.63 -13.40 -1.63
CA GLY A 112 10.66 -12.09 -2.27
C GLY A 112 9.43 -11.78 -3.12
N ASN A 113 8.32 -12.49 -2.93
CA ASN A 113 7.07 -12.16 -3.57
C ASN A 113 6.36 -11.06 -2.77
N ILE A 114 5.89 -10.02 -3.45
CA ILE A 114 5.11 -8.93 -2.84
C ILE A 114 3.62 -9.18 -3.08
N TYR A 115 2.84 -9.19 -2.02
CA TYR A 115 1.38 -9.31 -2.03
C TYR A 115 0.77 -7.93 -1.95
N ILE A 116 -0.26 -7.68 -2.74
CA ILE A 116 -0.80 -6.37 -3.06
C ILE A 116 -2.32 -6.41 -2.96
N THR A 117 -2.93 -5.49 -2.21
CA THR A 117 -4.38 -5.32 -2.16
C THR A 117 -4.84 -4.37 -3.28
N ASN A 118 -5.29 -4.90 -4.40
CA ASN A 118 -5.76 -4.07 -5.50
C ASN A 118 -7.23 -3.67 -5.27
N TYR A 119 -7.45 -2.48 -4.71
CA TYR A 119 -8.78 -2.00 -4.34
C TYR A 119 -9.65 -1.60 -5.56
N GLU A 120 -9.05 -1.25 -6.71
CA GLU A 120 -9.81 -0.98 -7.93
C GLU A 120 -10.46 -2.24 -8.50
N GLN A 121 -9.80 -3.38 -8.35
CA GLN A 121 -10.23 -4.64 -8.93
C GLN A 121 -10.91 -5.59 -7.93
N GLY A 122 -10.95 -5.21 -6.63
CA GLY A 122 -11.38 -6.12 -5.57
C GLY A 122 -10.55 -7.41 -5.61
N ALA A 123 -9.23 -7.28 -5.67
CA ALA A 123 -8.34 -8.40 -5.94
C ALA A 123 -7.12 -8.43 -5.01
N LEU A 124 -6.59 -9.63 -4.82
CA LEU A 124 -5.27 -9.87 -4.25
C LEU A 124 -4.33 -10.24 -5.39
N VAL A 125 -3.23 -9.52 -5.49
CA VAL A 125 -2.22 -9.70 -6.54
C VAL A 125 -0.90 -10.07 -5.89
N ARG A 126 -0.14 -10.97 -6.52
CA ARG A 126 1.24 -11.28 -6.17
C ARG A 126 2.16 -10.73 -7.26
N ARG A 127 3.18 -10.00 -6.87
CA ARG A 127 4.28 -9.61 -7.74
C ARG A 127 5.47 -10.51 -7.45
N LEU A 128 5.93 -11.23 -8.47
CA LEU A 128 7.14 -12.06 -8.39
C LEU A 128 8.41 -11.20 -8.37
N PRO A 129 9.55 -11.73 -7.92
CA PRO A 129 10.85 -11.03 -8.01
C PRO A 129 11.21 -10.62 -9.44
N THR A 130 10.71 -11.33 -10.44
CA THR A 130 10.86 -10.99 -11.87
C THR A 130 10.10 -9.73 -12.30
N GLY A 131 9.15 -9.27 -11.48
CA GLY A 131 8.25 -8.17 -11.79
C GLY A 131 6.89 -8.61 -12.36
N GLU A 132 6.71 -9.88 -12.68
CA GLU A 132 5.43 -10.43 -13.15
C GLU A 132 4.34 -10.29 -12.09
N LEU A 133 3.15 -9.89 -12.51
CA LEU A 133 1.96 -9.77 -11.67
C LEU A 133 1.02 -10.94 -11.88
N GLN A 134 0.61 -11.57 -10.79
CA GLN A 134 -0.31 -12.71 -10.79
C GLN A 134 -1.52 -12.41 -9.91
N THR A 135 -2.72 -12.45 -10.46
CA THR A 135 -3.94 -12.35 -9.65
C THR A 135 -4.16 -13.65 -8.88
N LEU A 136 -4.14 -13.58 -7.56
CA LEU A 136 -4.35 -14.74 -6.67
C LEU A 136 -5.84 -14.96 -6.39
N ALA A 137 -6.58 -13.87 -6.20
CA ALA A 137 -8.02 -13.90 -5.94
C ALA A 137 -8.67 -12.60 -6.45
N ARG A 138 -9.89 -12.72 -6.94
CA ARG A 138 -10.81 -11.60 -7.18
C ARG A 138 -12.15 -12.01 -6.60
N ASP A 139 -12.68 -11.19 -5.68
CA ASP A 139 -13.89 -11.54 -4.95
C ASP A 139 -14.69 -10.27 -4.62
N PRO A 140 -16.01 -10.24 -4.82
CA PRO A 140 -16.85 -9.07 -4.50
C PRO A 140 -16.86 -8.72 -3.01
N ARG A 141 -16.38 -9.60 -2.13
CA ARG A 141 -16.20 -9.31 -0.71
C ARG A 141 -14.93 -8.51 -0.42
N LEU A 142 -14.00 -8.40 -1.37
CA LEU A 142 -12.80 -7.57 -1.26
C LEU A 142 -13.15 -6.10 -1.58
N ILE A 143 -13.90 -5.48 -0.67
CA ILE A 143 -14.33 -4.08 -0.78
C ILE A 143 -13.32 -3.22 -0.06
N TRP A 144 -12.49 -2.53 -0.83
CA TRP A 144 -11.33 -1.82 -0.34
C TRP A 144 -10.47 -2.72 0.59
N PRO A 145 -9.84 -3.76 0.02
CA PRO A 145 -8.90 -4.55 0.79
C PRO A 145 -7.72 -3.63 1.16
N ASP A 146 -7.49 -3.49 2.45
CA ASP A 146 -6.50 -2.59 3.03
C ASP A 146 -5.27 -3.39 3.46
N THR A 147 -5.27 -3.90 4.65
CA THR A 147 -4.11 -4.52 5.29
C THR A 147 -3.99 -6.01 4.99
N LEU A 148 -2.76 -6.46 4.81
CA LEU A 148 -2.40 -7.88 4.60
C LEU A 148 -1.48 -8.37 5.73
N ALA A 149 -1.60 -9.66 6.05
CA ALA A 149 -0.62 -10.36 6.89
C ALA A 149 -0.49 -11.81 6.46
N ILE A 150 0.74 -12.31 6.40
CA ILE A 150 1.02 -13.74 6.20
C ILE A 150 1.23 -14.37 7.57
N GLN A 151 0.41 -15.37 7.90
CA GLN A 151 0.53 -16.13 9.15
C GLN A 151 0.25 -17.60 8.90
N GLY A 152 1.21 -18.46 9.30
CA GLY A 152 1.15 -19.88 8.97
C GLY A 152 1.06 -20.11 7.46
N SER A 153 0.08 -20.88 7.00
CA SER A 153 -0.19 -21.14 5.58
C SER A 153 -1.34 -20.30 5.02
N TYR A 154 -1.52 -19.09 5.54
CA TYR A 154 -2.62 -18.21 5.11
C TYR A 154 -2.16 -16.77 4.90
N LEU A 155 -2.75 -16.14 3.89
CA LEU A 155 -2.77 -14.69 3.72
C LEU A 155 -4.08 -14.17 4.31
N TYR A 156 -3.99 -13.30 5.30
CA TYR A 156 -5.12 -12.60 5.91
C TYR A 156 -5.26 -11.22 5.29
N VAL A 157 -6.49 -10.80 5.06
CA VAL A 157 -6.82 -9.51 4.44
C VAL A 157 -7.95 -8.85 5.20
N LEU A 158 -7.74 -7.62 5.62
CA LEU A 158 -8.76 -6.78 6.20
C LEU A 158 -9.42 -5.93 5.10
N ASN A 159 -10.75 -5.83 5.13
CA ASN A 159 -11.52 -4.96 4.26
C ASN A 159 -12.19 -3.89 5.10
N ASP A 160 -11.81 -2.62 4.89
CA ASP A 160 -12.30 -1.49 5.68
C ASP A 160 -13.40 -0.68 5.00
N GLN A 161 -13.66 -0.94 3.71
CA GLN A 161 -14.68 -0.27 2.91
C GLN A 161 -14.46 1.25 2.86
N LEU A 162 -13.18 1.70 2.76
CA LEU A 162 -12.83 3.13 2.79
C LEU A 162 -13.64 3.95 1.78
N ASN A 163 -13.80 3.44 0.56
CA ASN A 163 -14.57 4.07 -0.50
C ASN A 163 -16.04 4.34 -0.14
N ARG A 164 -16.58 3.65 0.86
CA ARG A 164 -17.97 3.78 1.32
C ARG A 164 -18.15 4.72 2.51
N GLN A 165 -17.07 5.33 3.01
CA GLN A 165 -17.15 6.31 4.09
C GLN A 165 -17.90 7.57 3.67
N GLY A 166 -18.49 8.26 4.65
CA GLY A 166 -19.22 9.50 4.42
C GLY A 166 -18.42 10.61 3.72
N GLY A 167 -17.09 10.61 3.87
CA GLY A 167 -16.19 11.53 3.17
C GLY A 167 -16.18 11.38 1.65
N TYR A 168 -16.67 10.26 1.10
CA TYR A 168 -16.83 10.00 -0.33
C TYR A 168 -18.29 10.14 -0.81
N HIS A 169 -19.25 10.28 0.09
CA HIS A 169 -20.69 10.23 -0.19
C HIS A 169 -21.46 11.39 0.45
N PHE A 170 -20.89 12.60 0.39
CA PHE A 170 -21.54 13.83 0.89
C PHE A 170 -21.97 13.74 2.37
N GLY A 171 -21.20 13.03 3.19
CA GLY A 171 -21.47 12.79 4.60
C GLY A 171 -22.30 11.54 4.91
N LYS A 172 -22.78 10.82 3.91
CA LYS A 172 -23.57 9.59 4.09
C LYS A 172 -22.65 8.36 4.16
N ASP A 173 -22.53 7.77 5.34
CA ASP A 173 -21.78 6.51 5.51
C ASP A 173 -22.57 5.34 4.90
N GLN A 174 -21.95 4.63 3.96
CA GLN A 174 -22.51 3.48 3.25
C GLN A 174 -21.83 2.16 3.62
N ARG A 175 -20.89 2.19 4.59
CA ARG A 175 -20.21 0.98 5.05
C ARG A 175 -21.17 0.02 5.74
N VAL A 176 -20.97 -1.27 5.49
CA VAL A 176 -21.73 -2.36 6.13
C VAL A 176 -20.84 -3.01 7.19
N LYS A 177 -21.28 -2.92 8.45
CA LYS A 177 -20.56 -3.51 9.59
C LYS A 177 -21.15 -4.88 9.98
N PRO A 178 -20.33 -5.76 10.56
CA PRO A 178 -18.91 -5.60 10.94
C PRO A 178 -17.98 -5.59 9.72
N TYR A 179 -16.79 -5.02 9.87
CA TYR A 179 -15.71 -5.17 8.88
C TYR A 179 -15.31 -6.64 8.76
N THR A 180 -14.80 -7.00 7.57
CA THR A 180 -14.47 -8.40 7.30
C THR A 180 -12.97 -8.64 7.30
N LEU A 181 -12.56 -9.66 8.05
CA LEU A 181 -11.25 -10.27 7.92
C LEU A 181 -11.42 -11.56 7.10
N LEU A 182 -10.85 -11.56 5.91
CA LEU A 182 -10.82 -12.73 5.04
C LEU A 182 -9.46 -13.42 5.12
N ARG A 183 -9.42 -14.69 4.76
CA ARG A 183 -8.17 -15.41 4.58
C ARG A 183 -8.23 -16.34 3.38
N MET A 184 -7.09 -16.49 2.71
CA MET A 184 -6.88 -17.52 1.69
C MET A 184 -5.69 -18.39 2.05
N LYS A 185 -5.72 -19.64 1.63
CA LYS A 185 -4.57 -20.53 1.79
C LYS A 185 -3.43 -20.04 0.90
N LEU A 186 -2.23 -19.99 1.46
CA LEU A 186 -1.04 -19.53 0.79
C LEU A 186 0.15 -20.40 1.19
N ASP A 187 0.87 -20.92 0.18
CA ASP A 187 2.14 -21.61 0.42
C ASP A 187 3.29 -20.59 0.39
N ALA A 188 3.41 -19.83 1.47
CA ALA A 188 4.43 -18.80 1.65
C ALA A 188 4.75 -18.63 3.14
N LYS A 189 5.94 -18.13 3.43
CA LYS A 189 6.38 -17.82 4.79
C LYS A 189 6.52 -16.32 4.96
N PRO A 190 6.06 -15.74 6.09
CA PRO A 190 6.21 -14.31 6.36
C PRO A 190 7.69 -13.93 6.50
N VAL A 191 8.01 -12.70 6.13
CA VAL A 191 9.28 -12.08 6.49
C VAL A 191 9.27 -11.78 7.98
N LEU A 192 10.22 -12.35 8.72
CA LEU A 192 10.43 -12.10 10.14
C LEU A 192 11.85 -11.55 10.32
N LEU A 193 11.97 -10.24 10.43
CA LEU A 193 13.25 -9.60 10.73
C LEU A 193 13.57 -9.78 12.22
N LYS A 194 14.84 -10.07 12.51
CA LYS A 194 15.37 -10.22 13.86
C LYS A 194 16.01 -8.94 14.34
#